data_26927204477b4c2b3ac87d7171a6c0a2
#
_entry.id   26927204477b4c2b3ac87d7171a6c0a2
#
_cell.length_a   1.000
_cell.length_b   1.000
_cell.length_c   1.000
_cell.angle_alpha   90.00
_cell.angle_beta   90.00
_cell.angle_gamma   90.00
#
_symmetry.space_group_name_H-M   'P 1'
#
loop_
_entity.id
_entity.type
_entity.pdbx_description
1 polymer ?
#
loop_
_entity_poly.entity_id
_entity_poly.type
_entity_poly.pdbx_seq_one_letter_code
_entity_poly.pdbx_strand_id
1 'polypeptide(L)'
;MDWMLDETAHAGPEHLDPAFVAGYDRKQGFPSAEEDLAVLREHGALGPTVVDLAAGTGRFAMAAAAVCERVVAADVSPAMLAHLRGVVPPNVEVVPAGFLSYEHTGAPADAVHTRNALHQLPDFWKGIALERIARILRPGGVLRLRDLVYDFAPAEAAGVFEDWFAGAATDPAAGYTAEDYAVHVRTEHSTYRRVLEVLLDETGFDVVDAAYQGRLFGAYTCVRRP
;
A
#
# COMPACT_ATOMS: atom_id res chain seq x y z
N MET A 1 13.70 -25.84 -2.88
CA MET A 1 12.29 -25.81 -3.35
C MET A 1 11.84 -24.37 -3.15
N ASP A 2 11.52 -23.71 -4.24
CA ASP A 2 11.03 -22.32 -4.15
C ASP A 2 9.58 -22.39 -3.69
N TRP A 3 9.29 -21.81 -2.52
CA TRP A 3 7.96 -21.77 -1.91
C TRP A 3 7.41 -20.34 -1.87
N MET A 4 8.20 -19.36 -2.35
CA MET A 4 7.80 -17.96 -2.37
C MET A 4 6.71 -17.71 -3.40
N LEU A 5 5.74 -16.86 -3.03
CA LEU A 5 4.69 -16.41 -3.92
C LEU A 5 5.30 -15.54 -5.03
N ASP A 6 4.84 -15.72 -6.24
CA ASP A 6 5.10 -14.77 -7.33
C ASP A 6 4.19 -13.55 -7.17
N GLU A 7 4.73 -12.46 -6.63
CA GLU A 7 3.98 -11.22 -6.38
C GLU A 7 3.46 -10.60 -7.69
N THR A 8 4.17 -10.77 -8.82
CA THR A 8 3.75 -10.21 -10.09
C THR A 8 2.44 -10.84 -10.56
N ALA A 9 2.26 -12.14 -10.30
CA ALA A 9 1.02 -12.84 -10.61
C ALA A 9 -0.19 -12.37 -9.74
N HIS A 10 0.08 -11.67 -8.65
CA HIS A 10 -0.91 -11.11 -7.72
C HIS A 10 -1.05 -9.58 -7.83
N ALA A 11 -0.35 -8.92 -8.76
CA ALA A 11 -0.39 -7.46 -8.87
C ALA A 11 -1.69 -6.90 -9.48
N GLY A 12 -2.63 -7.76 -9.86
CA GLY A 12 -3.80 -7.38 -10.67
C GLY A 12 -3.42 -7.16 -12.14
N PRO A 13 -4.07 -7.85 -13.10
CA PRO A 13 -3.68 -7.80 -14.51
C PRO A 13 -3.74 -6.39 -15.11
N GLU A 14 -4.66 -5.55 -14.63
CA GLU A 14 -4.79 -4.16 -15.06
C GLU A 14 -3.57 -3.31 -14.71
N HIS A 15 -2.93 -3.53 -13.57
CA HIS A 15 -1.73 -2.80 -13.16
C HIS A 15 -0.51 -3.13 -14.02
N LEU A 16 -0.55 -4.22 -14.77
CA LEU A 16 0.49 -4.61 -15.71
C LEU A 16 0.29 -4.00 -17.11
N ASP A 17 -0.87 -3.37 -17.38
CA ASP A 17 -1.20 -2.74 -18.65
C ASP A 17 -0.76 -1.26 -18.68
N PRO A 18 0.16 -0.86 -19.58
CA PRO A 18 0.56 0.55 -19.72
C PRO A 18 -0.58 1.52 -20.03
N ALA A 19 -1.63 1.08 -20.73
CA ALA A 19 -2.79 1.92 -21.05
C ALA A 19 -3.61 2.21 -19.78
N PHE A 20 -3.76 1.23 -18.90
CA PHE A 20 -4.39 1.42 -17.60
C PHE A 20 -3.56 2.36 -16.71
N VAL A 21 -2.25 2.15 -16.63
CA VAL A 21 -1.32 2.97 -15.84
C VAL A 21 -1.39 4.45 -16.24
N ALA A 22 -1.50 4.76 -17.53
CA ALA A 22 -1.63 6.14 -18.01
C ALA A 22 -2.89 6.87 -17.49
N GLY A 23 -3.94 6.13 -17.14
CA GLY A 23 -5.18 6.65 -16.55
C GLY A 23 -5.33 6.46 -15.05
N TYR A 24 -4.39 5.77 -14.41
CA TYR A 24 -4.49 5.26 -13.04
C TYR A 24 -4.81 6.35 -12.01
N ASP A 25 -4.03 7.42 -11.97
CA ASP A 25 -4.23 8.50 -11.00
C ASP A 25 -5.61 9.15 -11.10
N ARG A 26 -6.13 9.31 -12.32
CA ARG A 26 -7.48 9.85 -12.53
C ARG A 26 -8.53 8.88 -12.02
N LYS A 27 -8.41 7.58 -12.29
CA LYS A 27 -9.32 6.54 -11.81
C LYS A 27 -9.31 6.46 -10.28
N GLN A 28 -8.17 6.72 -9.64
CA GLN A 28 -8.00 6.80 -8.19
C GLN A 28 -8.46 8.14 -7.57
N GLY A 29 -8.94 9.10 -8.37
CA GLY A 29 -9.33 10.42 -7.88
C GLY A 29 -8.15 11.30 -7.45
N PHE A 30 -6.97 11.12 -8.03
CA PHE A 30 -5.75 11.88 -7.73
C PHE A 30 -5.44 11.93 -6.22
N PRO A 31 -5.21 10.79 -5.54
CA PRO A 31 -5.00 10.77 -4.11
C PRO A 31 -3.82 11.66 -3.69
N SER A 32 -4.04 12.51 -2.68
CA SER A 32 -2.98 13.33 -2.10
C SER A 32 -2.09 12.48 -1.19
N ALA A 33 -0.79 12.79 -1.17
CA ALA A 33 0.18 12.25 -0.23
C ALA A 33 0.32 13.12 1.04
N GLU A 34 -0.30 14.30 1.08
CA GLU A 34 -0.08 15.29 2.14
C GLU A 34 -0.49 14.79 3.52
N GLU A 35 -1.62 14.08 3.61
CA GLU A 35 -2.11 13.50 4.87
C GLU A 35 -1.10 12.48 5.42
N ASP A 36 -0.59 11.58 4.58
CA ASP A 36 0.35 10.55 4.99
C ASP A 36 1.71 11.17 5.38
N LEU A 37 2.17 12.20 4.66
CA LEU A 37 3.36 12.96 5.04
C LEU A 37 3.18 13.74 6.34
N ALA A 38 2.00 14.31 6.59
CA ALA A 38 1.70 15.00 7.84
C ALA A 38 1.78 14.03 9.03
N VAL A 39 1.15 12.86 8.92
CA VAL A 39 1.21 11.80 9.94
C VAL A 39 2.65 11.36 10.18
N LEU A 40 3.42 11.07 9.14
CA LEU A 40 4.82 10.67 9.29
C LEU A 40 5.67 11.76 9.95
N ARG A 41 5.39 13.05 9.66
CA ARG A 41 6.07 14.19 10.30
C ARG A 41 5.74 14.28 11.79
N GLU A 42 4.48 14.12 12.18
CA GLU A 42 4.02 14.13 13.57
C GLU A 42 4.70 13.04 14.40
N HIS A 43 4.99 11.89 13.79
CA HIS A 43 5.72 10.79 14.42
C HIS A 43 7.25 10.88 14.29
N GLY A 44 7.79 11.98 13.74
CA GLY A 44 9.25 12.14 13.54
C GLY A 44 9.86 11.13 12.58
N ALA A 45 9.06 10.60 11.65
CA ALA A 45 9.44 9.53 10.73
C ALA A 45 9.76 10.02 9.30
N LEU A 46 9.73 11.33 9.03
CA LEU A 46 10.29 11.92 7.83
C LEU A 46 11.79 12.18 8.05
N GLY A 47 12.55 11.08 8.16
CA GLY A 47 14.00 11.08 8.32
C GLY A 47 14.75 10.98 6.99
N PRO A 48 16.06 10.64 7.03
CA PRO A 48 16.88 10.53 5.83
C PRO A 48 16.34 9.55 4.79
N THR A 49 15.76 8.42 5.21
CA THR A 49 15.35 7.36 4.28
C THR A 49 13.89 6.94 4.48
N VAL A 50 13.11 7.03 3.41
CA VAL A 50 11.72 6.54 3.35
C VAL A 50 11.59 5.53 2.21
N VAL A 51 10.83 4.46 2.44
CA VAL A 51 10.53 3.42 1.45
C VAL A 51 9.04 3.45 1.13
N ASP A 52 8.71 3.52 -0.14
CA ASP A 52 7.34 3.43 -0.69
C ASP A 52 7.21 2.06 -1.37
N LEU A 53 6.51 1.11 -0.73
CA LEU A 53 6.28 -0.24 -1.25
C LEU A 53 4.97 -0.30 -2.02
N ALA A 54 5.01 -0.86 -3.22
CA ALA A 54 3.96 -0.81 -4.22
C ALA A 54 3.65 0.67 -4.59
N ALA A 55 4.69 1.37 -5.00
CA ALA A 55 4.68 2.83 -5.21
C ALA A 55 3.77 3.28 -6.36
N GLY A 56 3.35 2.38 -7.24
CA GLY A 56 2.47 2.64 -8.37
C GLY A 56 3.01 3.76 -9.27
N THR A 57 2.24 4.82 -9.47
CA THR A 57 2.64 6.02 -10.24
C THR A 57 3.59 6.96 -9.49
N GLY A 58 3.92 6.67 -8.21
CA GLY A 58 4.92 7.41 -7.44
C GLY A 58 4.41 8.68 -6.75
N ARG A 59 3.12 8.85 -6.59
CA ARG A 59 2.57 10.06 -5.98
C ARG A 59 3.11 10.33 -4.57
N PHE A 60 3.17 9.30 -3.73
CA PHE A 60 3.77 9.45 -2.41
C PHE A 60 5.29 9.62 -2.51
N ALA A 61 5.98 8.79 -3.30
CA ALA A 61 7.43 8.87 -3.46
C ALA A 61 7.90 10.24 -3.93
N MET A 62 7.21 10.87 -4.90
CA MET A 62 7.53 12.22 -5.38
C MET A 62 7.33 13.28 -4.29
N ALA A 63 6.26 13.18 -3.52
CA ALA A 63 5.98 14.12 -2.43
C ALA A 63 6.99 13.95 -1.28
N ALA A 64 7.33 12.71 -0.91
CA ALA A 64 8.35 12.41 0.10
C ALA A 64 9.74 12.88 -0.32
N ALA A 65 10.08 12.82 -1.61
CA ALA A 65 11.37 13.28 -2.13
C ALA A 65 11.64 14.77 -1.93
N ALA A 66 10.59 15.58 -1.76
CA ALA A 66 10.74 16.99 -1.46
C ALA A 66 11.19 17.28 0.00
N VAL A 67 11.11 16.29 0.89
CA VAL A 67 11.34 16.46 2.34
C VAL A 67 12.28 15.41 2.94
N CYS A 68 12.69 14.39 2.19
CA CYS A 68 13.60 13.31 2.60
C CYS A 68 14.86 13.33 1.73
N GLU A 69 15.97 12.83 2.27
CA GLU A 69 17.25 12.76 1.53
C GLU A 69 17.22 11.64 0.49
N ARG A 70 16.65 10.50 0.82
CA ARG A 70 16.52 9.31 -0.03
C ARG A 70 15.13 8.73 0.06
N VAL A 71 14.50 8.49 -1.08
CA VAL A 71 13.26 7.73 -1.18
C VAL A 71 13.51 6.50 -2.03
N VAL A 72 13.04 5.35 -1.60
CA VAL A 72 13.01 4.13 -2.43
C VAL A 72 11.57 3.90 -2.84
N ALA A 73 11.32 3.85 -4.14
CA ALA A 73 10.02 3.54 -4.73
C ALA A 73 10.10 2.15 -5.36
N ALA A 74 9.52 1.15 -4.70
CA ALA A 74 9.51 -0.23 -5.15
C ALA A 74 8.14 -0.64 -5.68
N ASP A 75 8.11 -1.29 -6.84
CA ASP A 75 6.89 -1.85 -7.44
C ASP A 75 7.22 -3.10 -8.23
N VAL A 76 6.28 -4.05 -8.33
CA VAL A 76 6.44 -5.28 -9.13
C VAL A 76 6.00 -5.11 -10.58
N SER A 77 5.17 -4.09 -10.87
CA SER A 77 4.64 -3.85 -12.21
C SER A 77 5.67 -3.20 -13.13
N PRO A 78 6.05 -3.83 -14.25
CA PRO A 78 6.92 -3.21 -15.23
C PRO A 78 6.34 -1.91 -15.82
N ALA A 79 5.00 -1.81 -15.94
CA ALA A 79 4.32 -0.63 -16.45
C ALA A 79 4.39 0.54 -15.47
N MET A 80 4.15 0.29 -14.16
CA MET A 80 4.33 1.30 -13.11
C MET A 80 5.78 1.76 -13.03
N LEU A 81 6.73 0.83 -13.03
CA LEU A 81 8.17 1.15 -13.01
C LEU A 81 8.62 1.99 -14.21
N ALA A 82 8.07 1.72 -15.40
CA ALA A 82 8.36 2.52 -16.58
C ALA A 82 7.85 3.96 -16.44
N HIS A 83 6.64 4.12 -15.89
CA HIS A 83 6.06 5.44 -15.56
C HIS A 83 6.91 6.17 -14.52
N LEU A 84 7.21 5.53 -13.39
CA LEU A 84 8.02 6.07 -12.29
C LEU A 84 9.35 6.65 -12.79
N ARG A 85 10.12 5.88 -13.57
CA ARG A 85 11.42 6.31 -14.09
C ARG A 85 11.36 7.58 -14.94
N GLY A 86 10.19 7.88 -15.51
CA GLY A 86 9.97 9.08 -16.32
C GLY A 86 9.64 10.34 -15.52
N VAL A 87 9.26 10.21 -14.24
CA VAL A 87 8.71 11.33 -13.47
C VAL A 87 9.41 11.63 -12.14
N VAL A 88 10.16 10.68 -11.58
CA VAL A 88 10.76 10.83 -10.25
C VAL A 88 12.01 11.72 -10.24
N PRO A 89 12.26 12.49 -9.16
CA PRO A 89 13.49 13.28 -9.00
C PRO A 89 14.70 12.37 -8.67
N PRO A 90 15.94 12.93 -8.75
CA PRO A 90 17.18 12.15 -8.61
C PRO A 90 17.40 11.44 -7.27
N ASN A 91 16.75 11.91 -6.20
CA ASN A 91 16.84 11.29 -4.87
C ASN A 91 15.79 10.18 -4.65
N VAL A 92 15.07 9.77 -5.70
CA VAL A 92 14.18 8.61 -5.69
C VAL A 92 14.82 7.47 -6.45
N GLU A 93 15.08 6.38 -5.75
CA GLU A 93 15.55 5.12 -6.32
C GLU A 93 14.36 4.23 -6.70
N VAL A 94 14.26 3.86 -7.98
CA VAL A 94 13.16 3.00 -8.50
C VAL A 94 13.63 1.56 -8.55
N VAL A 95 12.97 0.68 -7.77
CA VAL A 95 13.39 -0.72 -7.59
C VAL A 95 12.31 -1.68 -8.09
N PRO A 96 12.64 -2.65 -8.96
CA PRO A 96 11.70 -3.68 -9.43
C PRO A 96 11.58 -4.78 -8.36
N ALA A 97 10.77 -4.54 -7.33
CA ALA A 97 10.53 -5.47 -6.22
C ALA A 97 9.21 -5.15 -5.53
N GLY A 98 8.64 -6.11 -4.81
CA GLY A 98 7.43 -5.95 -4.01
C GLY A 98 7.66 -6.24 -2.53
N PHE A 99 6.59 -6.56 -1.81
CA PHE A 99 6.63 -6.84 -0.37
C PHE A 99 7.49 -8.04 0.01
N LEU A 100 7.53 -9.07 -0.85
CA LEU A 100 8.20 -10.34 -0.59
C LEU A 100 9.60 -10.40 -1.21
N SER A 101 9.90 -9.53 -2.16
CA SER A 101 11.14 -9.55 -2.93
C SER A 101 12.06 -8.34 -2.71
N TYR A 102 11.56 -7.25 -2.10
CA TYR A 102 12.38 -6.09 -1.81
C TYR A 102 13.42 -6.38 -0.72
N GLU A 103 14.69 -6.13 -1.04
CA GLU A 103 15.81 -6.20 -0.10
C GLU A 103 16.35 -4.78 0.15
N HIS A 104 16.20 -4.30 1.38
CA HIS A 104 16.65 -2.98 1.77
C HIS A 104 18.18 -2.93 1.89
N THR A 105 18.78 -1.86 1.35
CA THR A 105 20.23 -1.65 1.41
C THR A 105 20.55 -0.30 2.07
N GLY A 106 21.63 -0.28 2.85
CA GLY A 106 22.06 0.91 3.57
C GLY A 106 21.53 0.94 5.01
N ALA A 107 21.40 2.15 5.56
CA ALA A 107 20.85 2.34 6.90
C ALA A 107 19.35 1.97 6.95
N PRO A 108 18.86 1.41 8.08
CA PRO A 108 17.43 1.14 8.22
C PRO A 108 16.58 2.38 7.96
N ALA A 109 15.41 2.19 7.36
CA ALA A 109 14.50 3.27 6.99
C ALA A 109 13.82 3.88 8.22
N ASP A 110 13.50 5.18 8.14
CA ASP A 110 12.71 5.90 9.14
C ASP A 110 11.23 5.60 9.00
N ALA A 111 10.76 5.47 7.77
CA ALA A 111 9.39 5.08 7.46
C ALA A 111 9.31 4.12 6.27
N VAL A 112 8.26 3.30 6.31
CA VAL A 112 7.73 2.58 5.14
C VAL A 112 6.29 3.06 4.92
N HIS A 113 5.98 3.41 3.68
CA HIS A 113 4.63 3.72 3.23
C HIS A 113 4.14 2.63 2.28
N THR A 114 2.86 2.33 2.34
CA THR A 114 2.16 1.53 1.32
C THR A 114 0.69 1.89 1.28
N ARG A 115 0.10 1.89 0.10
CA ARG A 115 -1.31 2.25 -0.08
C ARG A 115 -1.97 1.40 -1.16
N ASN A 116 -3.15 0.83 -0.82
CA ASN A 116 -4.00 0.03 -1.71
C ASN A 116 -3.24 -1.08 -2.44
N ALA A 117 -2.45 -1.86 -1.71
CA ALA A 117 -1.59 -2.87 -2.33
C ALA A 117 -1.43 -4.15 -1.50
N LEU A 118 -1.38 -4.06 -0.17
CA LEU A 118 -1.16 -5.24 0.67
C LEU A 118 -2.32 -6.26 0.54
N HIS A 119 -3.53 -5.79 0.20
CA HIS A 119 -4.69 -6.65 -0.06
C HIS A 119 -4.51 -7.58 -1.28
N GLN A 120 -3.53 -7.35 -2.14
CA GLN A 120 -3.18 -8.26 -3.23
C GLN A 120 -2.59 -9.59 -2.72
N LEU A 121 -2.05 -9.61 -1.50
CA LEU A 121 -1.46 -10.80 -0.92
C LEU A 121 -2.47 -11.57 -0.06
N PRO A 122 -2.55 -12.92 -0.14
CA PRO A 122 -3.25 -13.73 0.86
C PRO A 122 -2.70 -13.51 2.28
N ASP A 123 -3.52 -13.74 3.31
CA ASP A 123 -3.19 -13.38 4.70
C ASP A 123 -1.86 -13.99 5.22
N PHE A 124 -1.55 -15.24 4.84
CA PHE A 124 -0.25 -15.83 5.16
C PHE A 124 0.91 -14.96 4.63
N TRP A 125 0.79 -14.50 3.40
CA TRP A 125 1.83 -13.68 2.76
C TRP A 125 1.85 -12.25 3.27
N LYS A 126 0.72 -11.72 3.75
CA LYS A 126 0.70 -10.45 4.48
C LYS A 126 1.56 -10.51 5.74
N GLY A 127 1.48 -11.62 6.50
CA GLY A 127 2.35 -11.83 7.66
C GLY A 127 3.84 -11.82 7.29
N ILE A 128 4.22 -12.52 6.21
CA ILE A 128 5.60 -12.51 5.72
C ILE A 128 6.02 -11.09 5.26
N ALA A 129 5.13 -10.38 4.54
CA ALA A 129 5.38 -9.01 4.08
C ALA A 129 5.60 -8.04 5.24
N LEU A 130 4.74 -8.09 6.27
CA LEU A 130 4.83 -7.23 7.45
C LEU A 130 6.11 -7.50 8.26
N GLU A 131 6.51 -8.76 8.40
CA GLU A 131 7.75 -9.14 9.04
C GLU A 131 8.97 -8.59 8.27
N ARG A 132 8.96 -8.64 6.93
CA ARG A 132 9.99 -8.04 6.08
C ARG A 132 10.01 -6.51 6.20
N ILE A 133 8.85 -5.86 6.27
CA ILE A 133 8.74 -4.41 6.51
C ILE A 133 9.34 -4.05 7.88
N ALA A 134 9.09 -4.85 8.92
CA ALA A 134 9.68 -4.61 10.23
C ALA A 134 11.24 -4.65 10.18
N ARG A 135 11.83 -5.51 9.35
CA ARG A 135 13.30 -5.56 9.17
C ARG A 135 13.86 -4.35 8.41
N ILE A 136 13.09 -3.75 7.50
CA ILE A 136 13.49 -2.55 6.76
C ILE A 136 13.60 -1.35 7.70
N LEU A 137 12.67 -1.23 8.65
CA LEU A 137 12.56 -0.10 9.57
C LEU A 137 13.60 -0.15 10.68
N ARG A 138 14.09 1.01 11.12
CA ARG A 138 14.78 1.12 12.40
C ARG A 138 13.83 0.85 13.58
N PRO A 139 14.31 0.49 14.77
CA PRO A 139 13.49 0.50 15.98
C PRO A 139 12.83 1.88 16.17
N GLY A 140 11.53 1.91 16.44
CA GLY A 140 10.74 3.15 16.50
C GLY A 140 10.46 3.80 15.13
N GLY A 141 10.85 3.15 14.03
CA GLY A 141 10.43 3.57 12.67
C GLY A 141 8.95 3.31 12.43
N VAL A 142 8.37 3.99 11.47
CA VAL A 142 6.91 4.01 11.25
C VAL A 142 6.52 3.31 9.95
N LEU A 143 5.56 2.39 10.06
CA LEU A 143 4.80 1.92 8.91
C LEU A 143 3.51 2.75 8.79
N ARG A 144 3.35 3.46 7.67
CA ARG A 144 2.10 4.08 7.27
C ARG A 144 1.42 3.20 6.22
N LEU A 145 0.37 2.49 6.64
CA LEU A 145 -0.36 1.53 5.81
C LEU A 145 -1.78 2.05 5.58
N ARG A 146 -2.19 2.17 4.32
CA ARG A 146 -3.58 2.43 3.92
C ARG A 146 -4.03 1.34 2.97
N ASP A 147 -5.13 0.68 3.29
CA ASP A 147 -5.59 -0.45 2.47
C ASP A 147 -7.08 -0.73 2.60
N LEU A 148 -7.60 -1.62 1.75
CA LEU A 148 -8.93 -2.19 1.90
C LEU A 148 -8.92 -3.18 3.07
N VAL A 149 -9.48 -2.73 4.19
CA VAL A 149 -9.53 -3.48 5.46
C VAL A 149 -10.95 -3.38 6.01
N TYR A 150 -11.59 -4.53 6.18
CA TYR A 150 -13.00 -4.61 6.54
C TYR A 150 -13.24 -4.45 8.04
N ASP A 151 -13.99 -3.40 8.40
CA ASP A 151 -14.42 -3.11 9.78
C ASP A 151 -15.92 -3.37 9.96
N PHE A 152 -16.34 -4.61 9.67
CA PHE A 152 -17.71 -5.08 9.87
C PHE A 152 -17.71 -6.58 10.22
N ALA A 153 -18.84 -7.07 10.77
CA ALA A 153 -19.02 -8.49 11.02
C ALA A 153 -19.38 -9.23 9.70
N PRO A 154 -18.97 -10.50 9.53
CA PRO A 154 -19.27 -11.26 8.29
C PRO A 154 -20.76 -11.27 7.92
N ALA A 155 -21.66 -11.25 8.91
CA ALA A 155 -23.09 -11.21 8.67
C ALA A 155 -23.60 -9.89 8.05
N GLU A 156 -22.81 -8.82 8.11
CA GLU A 156 -23.16 -7.50 7.58
C GLU A 156 -22.64 -7.31 6.13
N ALA A 157 -21.81 -8.24 5.62
CA ALA A 157 -21.07 -8.07 4.37
C ALA A 157 -21.95 -7.70 3.18
N ALA A 158 -23.11 -8.36 3.02
CA ALA A 158 -24.01 -8.10 1.91
C ALA A 158 -24.46 -6.63 1.87
N GLY A 159 -24.95 -6.10 2.99
CA GLY A 159 -25.42 -4.71 3.08
C GLY A 159 -24.28 -3.69 2.90
N VAL A 160 -23.10 -3.96 3.50
CA VAL A 160 -21.95 -3.07 3.35
C VAL A 160 -21.48 -3.01 1.88
N PHE A 161 -21.45 -4.13 1.18
CA PHE A 161 -21.07 -4.17 -0.23
C PHE A 161 -22.13 -3.57 -1.14
N GLU A 162 -23.44 -3.77 -0.85
CA GLU A 162 -24.53 -3.09 -1.58
C GLU A 162 -24.39 -1.57 -1.51
N ASP A 163 -24.14 -1.01 -0.31
CA ASP A 163 -23.92 0.42 -0.12
C ASP A 163 -22.66 0.90 -0.86
N TRP A 164 -21.58 0.13 -0.82
CA TRP A 164 -20.34 0.46 -1.53
C TRP A 164 -20.54 0.50 -3.04
N PHE A 165 -21.20 -0.52 -3.59
CA PHE A 165 -21.47 -0.63 -5.03
C PHE A 165 -22.43 0.45 -5.51
N ALA A 166 -23.41 0.87 -4.67
CA ALA A 166 -24.32 1.96 -5.00
C ALA A 166 -23.60 3.32 -5.13
N GLY A 167 -22.47 3.51 -4.45
CA GLY A 167 -21.63 4.70 -4.53
C GLY A 167 -20.60 4.68 -5.66
N ALA A 168 -20.54 3.60 -6.45
CA ALA A 168 -19.54 3.43 -7.50
C ALA A 168 -19.74 4.36 -8.70
N ALA A 169 -18.67 4.60 -9.46
CA ALA A 169 -18.75 5.36 -10.70
C ALA A 169 -19.61 4.61 -11.74
N THR A 170 -20.39 5.36 -12.52
CA THR A 170 -21.11 4.82 -13.67
C THR A 170 -20.27 4.82 -14.95
N ASP A 171 -19.27 5.71 -15.02
CA ASP A 171 -18.30 5.79 -16.12
C ASP A 171 -16.94 5.19 -15.67
N PRO A 172 -16.49 4.09 -16.30
CA PRO A 172 -15.23 3.44 -15.95
C PRO A 172 -13.99 4.32 -16.21
N ALA A 173 -14.12 5.38 -17.01
CA ALA A 173 -13.03 6.34 -17.22
C ALA A 173 -12.90 7.36 -16.09
N ALA A 174 -13.98 7.56 -15.32
CA ALA A 174 -14.03 8.51 -14.20
C ALA A 174 -13.71 7.90 -12.84
N GLY A 175 -13.87 6.58 -12.68
CA GLY A 175 -13.63 5.91 -11.40
C GLY A 175 -13.86 4.41 -11.48
N TYR A 176 -13.84 3.74 -10.32
CA TYR A 176 -14.17 2.33 -10.20
C TYR A 176 -15.68 2.11 -10.24
N THR A 177 -16.11 1.17 -11.08
CA THR A 177 -17.50 0.79 -11.22
C THR A 177 -17.92 -0.24 -10.16
N ALA A 178 -19.22 -0.50 -10.03
CA ALA A 178 -19.73 -1.56 -9.16
C ALA A 178 -19.18 -2.93 -9.56
N GLU A 179 -18.99 -3.20 -10.86
CA GLU A 179 -18.37 -4.45 -11.31
C GLU A 179 -16.88 -4.53 -10.95
N ASP A 180 -16.11 -3.43 -11.05
CA ASP A 180 -14.71 -3.41 -10.59
C ASP A 180 -14.64 -3.79 -9.10
N TYR A 181 -15.52 -3.23 -8.25
CA TYR A 181 -15.58 -3.57 -6.83
C TYR A 181 -16.02 -5.01 -6.57
N ALA A 182 -16.98 -5.51 -7.34
CA ALA A 182 -17.41 -6.91 -7.22
C ALA A 182 -16.31 -7.89 -7.65
N VAL A 183 -15.53 -7.56 -8.68
CA VAL A 183 -14.33 -8.33 -9.07
C VAL A 183 -13.31 -8.31 -7.94
N HIS A 184 -12.99 -7.14 -7.37
CA HIS A 184 -12.10 -7.02 -6.22
C HIS A 184 -12.50 -7.96 -5.08
N VAL A 185 -13.77 -7.92 -4.64
CA VAL A 185 -14.25 -8.78 -3.54
C VAL A 185 -14.10 -10.26 -3.85
N ARG A 186 -14.23 -10.66 -5.12
CA ARG A 186 -14.15 -12.08 -5.55
C ARG A 186 -12.73 -12.59 -5.73
N THR A 187 -11.79 -11.72 -6.10
CA THR A 187 -10.48 -12.15 -6.61
C THR A 187 -9.30 -11.65 -5.80
N GLU A 188 -9.46 -10.59 -5.01
CA GLU A 188 -8.40 -10.04 -4.20
C GLU A 188 -8.54 -10.45 -2.73
N HIS A 189 -7.53 -10.16 -1.93
CA HIS A 189 -7.40 -10.72 -0.59
C HIS A 189 -7.57 -9.67 0.50
N SER A 190 -8.52 -8.72 0.33
CA SER A 190 -8.89 -7.82 1.42
C SER A 190 -9.34 -8.60 2.65
N THR A 191 -8.90 -8.19 3.83
CA THR A 191 -9.13 -8.94 5.06
C THR A 191 -9.80 -8.09 6.14
N TYR A 192 -10.29 -8.74 7.18
CA TYR A 192 -10.85 -8.06 8.34
C TYR A 192 -9.77 -7.39 9.18
N ARG A 193 -10.10 -6.23 9.76
CA ARG A 193 -9.18 -5.50 10.62
C ARG A 193 -8.59 -6.37 11.73
N ARG A 194 -9.40 -7.24 12.33
CA ARG A 194 -8.96 -8.13 13.42
C ARG A 194 -7.87 -9.12 12.98
N VAL A 195 -7.89 -9.54 11.72
CA VAL A 195 -6.84 -10.40 11.15
C VAL A 195 -5.58 -9.57 10.93
N LEU A 196 -5.70 -8.40 10.30
CA LEU A 196 -4.56 -7.54 10.02
C LEU A 196 -3.88 -7.04 11.31
N GLU A 197 -4.66 -6.62 12.32
CA GLU A 197 -4.12 -6.12 13.59
C GLU A 197 -3.35 -7.20 14.36
N VAL A 198 -3.80 -8.46 14.32
CA VAL A 198 -3.04 -9.60 14.87
C VAL A 198 -1.74 -9.81 14.10
N LEU A 199 -1.77 -9.75 12.76
CA LEU A 199 -0.54 -9.89 11.97
C LEU A 199 0.45 -8.75 12.24
N LEU A 200 -0.02 -7.52 12.41
CA LEU A 200 0.81 -6.36 12.78
C LEU A 200 1.46 -6.59 14.16
N ASP A 201 0.70 -7.02 15.14
CA ASP A 201 1.23 -7.30 16.49
C ASP A 201 2.26 -8.43 16.46
N GLU A 202 1.96 -9.57 15.85
CA GLU A 202 2.87 -10.71 15.75
C GLU A 202 4.16 -10.41 14.97
N THR A 203 4.14 -9.42 14.08
CA THR A 203 5.32 -9.02 13.29
C THR A 203 6.09 -7.83 13.88
N GLY A 204 5.77 -7.43 15.10
CA GLY A 204 6.55 -6.47 15.87
C GLY A 204 6.12 -5.02 15.72
N PHE A 205 4.86 -4.76 15.40
CA PHE A 205 4.31 -3.43 15.33
C PHE A 205 3.34 -3.12 16.47
N ASP A 206 3.41 -1.90 17.00
CA ASP A 206 2.38 -1.30 17.82
C ASP A 206 1.50 -0.41 16.92
N VAL A 207 0.21 -0.69 16.81
CA VAL A 207 -0.75 0.18 16.13
C VAL A 207 -1.01 1.37 17.04
N VAL A 208 -0.50 2.56 16.69
CA VAL A 208 -0.64 3.78 17.50
C VAL A 208 -1.80 4.65 17.04
N ASP A 209 -2.23 4.50 15.80
CA ASP A 209 -3.45 5.12 15.26
C ASP A 209 -4.07 4.24 14.18
N ALA A 210 -5.40 4.21 14.13
CA ALA A 210 -6.14 3.55 13.06
C ALA A 210 -7.46 4.29 12.80
N ALA A 211 -7.68 4.65 11.54
CA ALA A 211 -8.90 5.31 11.08
C ALA A 211 -9.56 4.49 9.95
N TYR A 212 -10.90 4.53 9.89
CA TYR A 212 -11.66 3.77 8.90
C TYR A 212 -12.61 4.68 8.13
N GLN A 213 -12.64 4.51 6.81
CA GLN A 213 -13.59 5.19 5.94
C GLN A 213 -14.54 4.17 5.33
N GLY A 214 -15.84 4.40 5.50
CA GLY A 214 -16.90 3.55 4.93
C GLY A 214 -16.86 2.09 5.39
N ARG A 215 -16.18 1.78 6.51
CA ARG A 215 -15.98 0.41 7.03
C ARG A 215 -15.19 -0.53 6.09
N LEU A 216 -14.59 0.02 5.04
CA LEU A 216 -13.93 -0.72 3.95
C LEU A 216 -12.45 -0.37 3.80
N PHE A 217 -12.08 0.86 4.15
CA PHE A 217 -10.71 1.35 4.00
C PHE A 217 -10.13 1.66 5.38
N GLY A 218 -9.01 1.04 5.70
CA GLY A 218 -8.24 1.28 6.91
C GLY A 218 -7.00 2.12 6.63
N ALA A 219 -6.70 3.07 7.53
CA ALA A 219 -5.48 3.85 7.53
C ALA A 219 -4.79 3.66 8.88
N TYR A 220 -3.64 3.00 8.88
CA TYR A 220 -2.90 2.63 10.08
C TYR A 220 -1.60 3.40 10.18
N THR A 221 -1.26 3.81 11.39
CA THR A 221 0.08 4.26 11.78
C THR A 221 0.62 3.26 12.79
N CYS A 222 1.68 2.58 12.42
CA CYS A 222 2.26 1.51 13.23
C CYS A 222 3.72 1.83 13.53
N VAL A 223 4.13 1.68 14.79
CA VAL A 223 5.51 1.89 15.23
C VAL A 223 6.17 0.54 15.40
N ARG A 224 7.36 0.38 14.80
CA ARG A 224 8.16 -0.83 14.99
C ARG A 224 8.68 -0.91 16.42
N ARG A 225 8.42 -2.02 17.10
CA ARG A 225 8.99 -2.33 18.41
C ARG A 225 10.52 -2.49 18.35
N PRO A 226 11.21 -2.32 19.47
CA PRO A 226 12.66 -2.53 19.57
C PRO A 226 13.13 -3.92 19.16
#